data_aae5a7bb09209d4f950c9891877c00e6
#
_entry.id   aae5a7bb09209d4f950c9891877c00e6
#
_cell.length_a   1.000
_cell.length_b   1.000
_cell.length_c   1.000
_cell.angle_alpha   90.00
_cell.angle_beta   90.00
_cell.angle_gamma   90.00
#
_symmetry.space_group_name_H-M   'P 1'
#
loop_
_entity.id
_entity.type
_entity.pdbx_description
1 polymer ?
#
loop_
_entity_poly.entity_id
_entity_poly.type
_entity_poly.pdbx_seq_one_letter_code
_entity_poly.pdbx_strand_id
1 'polypeptide(L)'
;MTASYFQSLGIGHGDMVMLILKRRYEFWYSIIALHKLGAVVIPATHLLTKKDIVYRCNAADIKMIVAAGEDVITKHIIDAMPDCPSVKKLVSVGPDIPEGFEDFHKGIEKATPFVKPEHPNTNEDTSLMYFTSGTTGEPKMVAHDFTYPLGHIVTASFWHNLHRDSLHLTIADTGWGKAVWGKLYGQMIAGANIFVYDHEKFTPADILGKIQDYHITSLCAPPTICLLYTSPSPRDYAASR
;
A
#
# COMPACT_ATOMS: atom_id res chain seq x y z
N MET A 1 -15.05 10.30 -4.01
CA MET A 1 -14.41 11.47 -3.36
C MET A 1 -12.88 11.44 -3.48
N THR A 2 -12.15 10.40 -3.01
CA THR A 2 -10.67 10.34 -3.07
C THR A 2 -10.10 10.51 -4.49
N ALA A 3 -10.70 9.85 -5.50
CA ALA A 3 -10.26 10.03 -6.90
C ALA A 3 -10.44 11.47 -7.38
N SER A 4 -11.57 12.10 -7.05
CA SER A 4 -11.83 13.49 -7.38
C SER A 4 -10.87 14.45 -6.68
N TYR A 5 -10.52 14.16 -5.42
CA TYR A 5 -9.51 14.93 -4.70
C TYR A 5 -8.14 14.83 -5.38
N PHE A 6 -7.67 13.63 -5.69
CA PHE A 6 -6.39 13.47 -6.38
C PHE A 6 -6.39 14.09 -7.78
N GLN A 7 -7.51 14.02 -8.49
CA GLN A 7 -7.69 14.73 -9.77
C GLN A 7 -7.56 16.23 -9.60
N SER A 8 -8.13 16.83 -8.54
CA SER A 8 -8.01 18.26 -8.25
C SER A 8 -6.58 18.69 -7.90
N LEU A 9 -5.74 17.74 -7.43
CA LEU A 9 -4.30 17.95 -7.22
C LEU A 9 -3.48 17.81 -8.52
N GLY A 10 -4.13 17.53 -9.66
CA GLY A 10 -3.51 17.41 -10.97
C GLY A 10 -2.99 16.00 -11.27
N ILE A 11 -3.50 14.96 -10.59
CA ILE A 11 -3.18 13.57 -10.86
C ILE A 11 -4.15 12.99 -11.89
N GLY A 12 -3.60 12.35 -12.92
CA GLY A 12 -4.35 11.75 -14.01
C GLY A 12 -3.71 10.47 -14.53
N HIS A 13 -4.12 10.07 -15.73
CA HIS A 13 -3.66 8.87 -16.40
C HIS A 13 -2.13 8.85 -16.59
N GLY A 14 -1.50 7.73 -16.23
CA GLY A 14 -0.06 7.52 -16.34
C GLY A 14 0.80 8.21 -15.27
N ASP A 15 0.21 9.09 -14.43
CA ASP A 15 0.98 9.75 -13.37
C ASP A 15 1.42 8.78 -12.29
N MET A 16 2.67 8.87 -11.87
CA MET A 16 3.26 8.04 -10.83
C MET A 16 3.00 8.63 -9.44
N VAL A 17 2.40 7.82 -8.55
CA VAL A 17 2.06 8.24 -7.18
C VAL A 17 2.60 7.25 -6.17
N MET A 18 3.44 7.70 -5.25
CA MET A 18 4.00 6.88 -4.18
C MET A 18 3.11 6.93 -2.93
N LEU A 19 2.78 5.75 -2.38
CA LEU A 19 1.99 5.59 -1.16
C LEU A 19 2.87 5.03 -0.03
N ILE A 20 3.05 5.81 1.03
CA ILE A 20 3.82 5.44 2.24
C ILE A 20 2.85 5.45 3.44
N LEU A 21 1.96 4.47 3.50
CA LEU A 21 0.78 4.50 4.39
C LEU A 21 0.76 3.41 5.46
N LYS A 22 1.91 2.76 5.74
CA LYS A 22 2.00 1.70 6.76
C LYS A 22 0.86 0.67 6.61
N ARG A 23 -0.03 0.62 7.59
CA ARG A 23 -1.22 -0.26 7.64
C ARG A 23 -2.51 0.53 7.75
N ARG A 24 -2.49 1.83 7.36
CA ARG A 24 -3.65 2.71 7.46
C ARG A 24 -4.68 2.40 6.39
N TYR A 25 -5.97 2.52 6.74
CA TYR A 25 -7.08 2.22 5.83
C TYR A 25 -7.13 3.14 4.60
N GLU A 26 -6.54 4.31 4.67
CA GLU A 26 -6.43 5.26 3.55
C GLU A 26 -5.63 4.71 2.37
N PHE A 27 -4.82 3.67 2.60
CA PHE A 27 -4.15 2.95 1.52
C PHE A 27 -5.16 2.36 0.53
N TRP A 28 -6.24 1.75 1.02
CA TRP A 28 -7.28 1.17 0.16
C TRP A 28 -8.04 2.21 -0.63
N TYR A 29 -8.35 3.35 0.00
CA TYR A 29 -9.00 4.48 -0.69
C TYR A 29 -8.10 5.08 -1.74
N SER A 30 -6.81 5.26 -1.43
CA SER A 30 -5.83 5.84 -2.33
C SER A 30 -5.58 4.96 -3.55
N ILE A 31 -5.30 3.66 -3.36
CA ILE A 31 -4.98 2.77 -4.47
C ILE A 31 -6.16 2.61 -5.44
N ILE A 32 -7.38 2.44 -4.94
CA ILE A 32 -8.58 2.34 -5.78
C ILE A 32 -8.88 3.68 -6.49
N ALA A 33 -8.65 4.81 -5.81
CA ALA A 33 -8.80 6.13 -6.41
C ALA A 33 -7.83 6.34 -7.57
N LEU A 34 -6.56 5.97 -7.39
CA LEU A 34 -5.53 6.07 -8.43
C LEU A 34 -5.84 5.15 -9.62
N HIS A 35 -6.29 3.93 -9.37
CA HIS A 35 -6.75 3.05 -10.45
C HIS A 35 -7.92 3.65 -11.24
N LYS A 36 -8.86 4.33 -10.59
CA LYS A 36 -9.94 5.04 -11.29
C LYS A 36 -9.45 6.17 -12.18
N LEU A 37 -8.33 6.78 -11.85
CA LEU A 37 -7.69 7.86 -12.62
C LEU A 37 -6.77 7.33 -13.72
N GLY A 38 -6.44 6.04 -13.72
CA GLY A 38 -5.39 5.46 -14.58
C GLY A 38 -3.98 5.85 -14.14
N ALA A 39 -3.83 6.33 -12.92
CA ALA A 39 -2.53 6.63 -12.35
C ALA A 39 -1.83 5.36 -11.85
N VAL A 40 -0.52 5.36 -11.90
CA VAL A 40 0.32 4.22 -11.47
C VAL A 40 0.62 4.34 -9.98
N VAL A 41 0.29 3.30 -9.23
CA VAL A 41 0.54 3.25 -7.79
C VAL A 41 1.93 2.67 -7.51
N ILE A 42 2.69 3.32 -6.64
CA ILE A 42 3.97 2.84 -6.14
C ILE A 42 3.86 2.66 -4.63
N PRO A 43 3.50 1.46 -4.14
CA PRO A 43 3.51 1.19 -2.72
C PRO A 43 4.94 1.22 -2.17
N ALA A 44 5.13 1.89 -1.03
CA ALA A 44 6.43 2.04 -0.41
C ALA A 44 6.36 1.93 1.11
N THR A 45 7.38 1.31 1.71
CA THR A 45 7.47 1.17 3.16
C THR A 45 7.80 2.48 3.86
N HIS A 46 7.30 2.65 5.07
CA HIS A 46 7.62 3.78 5.93
C HIS A 46 9.08 3.77 6.44
N LEU A 47 9.83 2.71 6.15
CA LEU A 47 11.24 2.58 6.53
C LEU A 47 12.20 3.22 5.51
N LEU A 48 11.69 3.88 4.46
CA LEU A 48 12.51 4.54 3.47
C LEU A 48 13.30 5.70 4.09
N THR A 49 14.59 5.76 3.75
CA THR A 49 15.46 6.90 4.07
C THR A 49 15.34 7.99 3.00
N LYS A 50 15.93 9.18 3.27
CA LYS A 50 16.07 10.26 2.27
C LYS A 50 16.61 9.72 0.94
N LYS A 51 17.71 8.96 0.97
CA LYS A 51 18.36 8.42 -0.23
C LYS A 51 17.40 7.54 -1.04
N ASP A 52 16.66 6.69 -0.35
CA ASP A 52 15.70 5.77 -0.97
C ASP A 52 14.54 6.51 -1.66
N ILE A 53 14.07 7.60 -1.05
CA ILE A 53 13.01 8.45 -1.59
C ILE A 53 13.50 9.17 -2.84
N VAL A 54 14.66 9.82 -2.76
CA VAL A 54 15.28 10.53 -3.91
C VAL A 54 15.44 9.59 -5.09
N TYR A 55 16.00 8.40 -4.85
CA TYR A 55 16.19 7.41 -5.91
C TYR A 55 14.85 7.05 -6.60
N ARG A 56 13.83 6.71 -5.81
CA ARG A 56 12.52 6.31 -6.37
C ARG A 56 11.82 7.44 -7.10
N CYS A 57 11.86 8.65 -6.53
CA CYS A 57 11.25 9.82 -7.15
C CYS A 57 11.84 10.10 -8.53
N ASN A 58 13.17 10.04 -8.65
CA ASN A 58 13.84 10.33 -9.91
C ASN A 58 13.78 9.16 -10.90
N ALA A 59 13.81 7.91 -10.43
CA ALA A 59 13.73 6.74 -11.29
C ALA A 59 12.35 6.54 -11.93
N ALA A 60 11.29 6.94 -11.24
CA ALA A 60 9.90 6.75 -11.69
C ALA A 60 9.16 8.06 -11.98
N ASP A 61 9.83 9.21 -11.99
CA ASP A 61 9.21 10.54 -12.21
C ASP A 61 7.96 10.75 -11.33
N ILE A 62 8.08 10.42 -10.04
CA ILE A 62 6.95 10.46 -9.09
C ILE A 62 6.41 11.88 -8.99
N LYS A 63 5.10 12.05 -9.22
CA LYS A 63 4.41 13.33 -9.24
C LYS A 63 3.80 13.72 -7.89
N MET A 64 3.37 12.71 -7.12
CA MET A 64 2.75 12.92 -5.80
C MET A 64 3.22 11.85 -4.81
N ILE A 65 3.39 12.25 -3.55
CA ILE A 65 3.60 11.32 -2.43
C ILE A 65 2.43 11.47 -1.46
N VAL A 66 1.80 10.35 -1.09
CA VAL A 66 0.81 10.27 -0.01
C VAL A 66 1.44 9.50 1.14
N ALA A 67 1.60 10.11 2.30
CA ALA A 67 2.32 9.52 3.43
C ALA A 67 1.52 9.58 4.72
N ALA A 68 1.77 8.64 5.63
CA ALA A 68 1.36 8.78 7.02
C ALA A 68 2.09 9.98 7.65
N GLY A 69 1.35 10.83 8.36
CA GLY A 69 1.88 12.02 9.02
C GLY A 69 2.68 11.68 10.29
N GLU A 70 3.79 10.96 10.12
CA GLU A 70 4.67 10.54 11.22
C GLU A 70 6.03 11.20 11.07
N ASP A 71 6.58 11.70 12.19
CA ASP A 71 7.76 12.56 12.20
C ASP A 71 8.96 12.03 11.41
N VAL A 72 9.28 10.75 11.58
CA VAL A 72 10.48 10.16 10.93
C VAL A 72 10.34 10.13 9.41
N ILE A 73 9.26 9.56 8.88
CA ILE A 73 9.09 9.44 7.43
C ILE A 73 8.81 10.80 6.79
N THR A 74 8.06 11.66 7.46
CA THR A 74 7.78 13.02 7.01
C THR A 74 9.06 13.84 6.87
N LYS A 75 9.95 13.76 7.87
CA LYS A 75 11.25 14.40 7.81
C LYS A 75 12.08 13.90 6.61
N HIS A 76 12.14 12.58 6.39
CA HIS A 76 12.87 12.03 5.25
C HIS A 76 12.28 12.49 3.90
N ILE A 77 10.95 12.63 3.82
CA ILE A 77 10.30 13.17 2.62
C ILE A 77 10.70 14.63 2.42
N ILE A 78 10.54 15.48 3.44
CA ILE A 78 10.90 16.91 3.35
C ILE A 78 12.37 17.09 2.95
N ASP A 79 13.27 16.38 3.61
CA ASP A 79 14.72 16.42 3.32
C ASP A 79 15.05 15.95 1.88
N ALA A 80 14.19 15.12 1.28
CA ALA A 80 14.38 14.61 -0.08
C ALA A 80 13.91 15.59 -1.17
N MET A 81 12.93 16.48 -0.88
CA MET A 81 12.27 17.31 -1.90
C MET A 81 13.19 18.18 -2.74
N PRO A 82 14.27 18.80 -2.21
CA PRO A 82 15.19 19.56 -3.03
C PRO A 82 15.82 18.74 -4.18
N ASP A 83 15.90 17.42 -3.99
CA ASP A 83 16.52 16.48 -4.96
C ASP A 83 15.45 15.73 -5.79
N CYS A 84 14.16 16.07 -5.66
CA CYS A 84 13.01 15.39 -6.30
C CYS A 84 12.18 16.35 -7.17
N PRO A 85 12.69 16.88 -8.29
CA PRO A 85 12.02 17.94 -9.06
C PRO A 85 10.69 17.52 -9.71
N SER A 86 10.44 16.23 -9.90
CA SER A 86 9.19 15.68 -10.45
C SER A 86 8.03 15.77 -9.46
N VAL A 87 8.28 15.73 -8.14
CA VAL A 87 7.25 15.75 -7.11
C VAL A 87 6.61 17.14 -7.03
N LYS A 88 5.29 17.19 -7.25
CA LYS A 88 4.52 18.44 -7.25
C LYS A 88 3.58 18.54 -6.05
N LYS A 89 3.20 17.43 -5.45
CA LYS A 89 2.25 17.37 -4.35
C LYS A 89 2.70 16.39 -3.27
N LEU A 90 2.57 16.84 -2.03
CA LEU A 90 2.72 16.03 -0.83
C LEU A 90 1.37 16.01 -0.11
N VAL A 91 0.89 14.83 0.26
CA VAL A 91 -0.37 14.65 0.97
C VAL A 91 -0.09 13.87 2.25
N SER A 92 -0.58 14.34 3.38
CA SER A 92 -0.42 13.70 4.68
C SER A 92 -1.73 13.10 5.17
N VAL A 93 -1.61 11.92 5.78
CA VAL A 93 -2.68 11.21 6.48
C VAL A 93 -2.32 11.17 7.97
N GLY A 94 -3.12 11.81 8.79
CA GLY A 94 -2.91 11.81 10.23
C GLY A 94 -3.50 13.06 10.90
N PRO A 95 -3.45 13.13 12.24
CA PRO A 95 -3.97 14.28 12.97
C PRO A 95 -3.10 15.53 12.76
N ASP A 96 -1.80 15.35 12.62
CA ASP A 96 -0.85 16.43 12.41
C ASP A 96 -0.44 16.49 10.93
N ILE A 97 -0.64 17.66 10.31
CA ILE A 97 -0.30 17.89 8.91
C ILE A 97 0.97 18.75 8.87
N PRO A 98 2.09 18.18 8.39
CA PRO A 98 3.35 18.92 8.31
C PRO A 98 3.26 20.09 7.32
N GLU A 99 4.08 21.10 7.53
CA GLU A 99 4.20 22.22 6.59
C GLU A 99 4.55 21.72 5.17
N GLY A 100 3.88 22.24 4.17
CA GLY A 100 4.05 21.86 2.76
C GLY A 100 3.23 20.62 2.34
N PHE A 101 2.49 20.00 3.25
CA PHE A 101 1.60 18.89 2.93
C PHE A 101 0.13 19.33 2.86
N GLU A 102 -0.59 18.76 1.91
CA GLU A 102 -2.06 18.82 1.85
C GLU A 102 -2.65 17.82 2.86
N ASP A 103 -3.77 18.18 3.48
CA ASP A 103 -4.50 17.29 4.39
C ASP A 103 -5.41 16.36 3.60
N PHE A 104 -5.16 15.05 3.70
CA PHE A 104 -5.92 14.02 2.98
C PHE A 104 -7.42 14.06 3.30
N HIS A 105 -7.78 14.14 4.57
CA HIS A 105 -9.18 14.08 5.00
C HIS A 105 -9.93 15.35 4.64
N LYS A 106 -9.37 16.52 4.91
CA LYS A 106 -9.98 17.80 4.51
C LYS A 106 -10.09 17.92 2.99
N GLY A 107 -9.12 17.36 2.25
CA GLY A 107 -9.19 17.33 0.78
C GLY A 107 -10.36 16.48 0.29
N ILE A 108 -10.58 15.32 0.88
CA ILE A 108 -11.72 14.44 0.52
C ILE A 108 -13.07 15.07 0.91
N GLU A 109 -13.16 15.70 2.08
CA GLU A 109 -14.40 16.40 2.52
C GLU A 109 -14.85 17.48 1.56
N LYS A 110 -13.90 18.21 0.96
CA LYS A 110 -14.15 19.28 0.00
C LYS A 110 -14.31 18.81 -1.43
N ALA A 111 -14.00 17.54 -1.71
CA ALA A 111 -14.00 17.01 -3.06
C ALA A 111 -15.41 16.90 -3.63
N THR A 112 -15.55 17.22 -4.91
CA THR A 112 -16.79 17.02 -5.68
C THR A 112 -16.97 15.54 -6.05
N PRO A 113 -18.17 15.07 -6.45
CA PRO A 113 -18.36 13.74 -6.99
C PRO A 113 -17.42 13.47 -8.16
N PHE A 114 -16.88 12.24 -8.20
CA PHE A 114 -15.94 11.83 -9.24
C PHE A 114 -16.59 11.81 -10.63
N VAL A 115 -15.96 12.49 -11.57
CA VAL A 115 -16.33 12.45 -12.99
C VAL A 115 -15.35 11.50 -13.69
N LYS A 116 -15.91 10.45 -14.30
CA LYS A 116 -15.11 9.45 -15.02
C LYS A 116 -14.39 10.11 -16.19
N PRO A 117 -13.08 9.84 -16.39
CA PRO A 117 -12.36 10.32 -17.58
C PRO A 117 -13.01 9.86 -18.88
N GLU A 118 -12.89 10.67 -19.95
CA GLU A 118 -13.38 10.31 -21.28
C GLU A 118 -12.71 9.06 -21.84
N HIS A 119 -11.41 8.92 -21.57
CA HIS A 119 -10.64 7.75 -21.99
C HIS A 119 -10.52 6.77 -20.82
N PRO A 120 -11.20 5.62 -20.85
CA PRO A 120 -11.07 4.60 -19.83
C PRO A 120 -9.69 3.94 -19.92
N ASN A 121 -9.23 3.42 -18.78
CA ASN A 121 -8.02 2.60 -18.74
C ASN A 121 -8.18 1.35 -19.60
N THR A 122 -7.11 0.91 -20.21
CA THR A 122 -7.00 -0.36 -20.93
C THR A 122 -6.35 -1.44 -20.05
N ASN A 123 -6.39 -2.67 -20.49
CA ASN A 123 -5.73 -3.77 -19.78
C ASN A 123 -4.21 -3.66 -19.81
N GLU A 124 -3.65 -3.02 -20.84
CA GLU A 124 -2.22 -2.86 -21.07
C GLU A 124 -1.63 -1.68 -20.31
N ASP A 125 -2.46 -0.77 -19.78
CA ASP A 125 -1.99 0.36 -18.99
C ASP A 125 -1.33 -0.12 -17.70
N THR A 126 -0.18 0.47 -17.37
CA THR A 126 0.46 0.21 -16.09
C THR A 126 -0.41 0.76 -14.94
N SER A 127 -0.73 -0.09 -13.99
CA SER A 127 -1.55 0.25 -12.82
C SER A 127 -0.76 0.30 -11.51
N LEU A 128 0.31 -0.49 -11.44
CA LEU A 128 1.07 -0.72 -10.23
C LEU A 128 2.55 -0.91 -10.56
N MET A 129 3.42 -0.36 -9.74
CA MET A 129 4.86 -0.52 -9.88
C MET A 129 5.50 -0.79 -8.52
N TYR A 130 6.35 -1.81 -8.45
CA TYR A 130 7.16 -2.10 -7.28
C TYR A 130 8.62 -1.79 -7.49
N PHE A 131 9.27 -1.33 -6.43
CA PHE A 131 10.73 -1.34 -6.32
C PHE A 131 11.17 -2.60 -5.59
N THR A 132 11.86 -3.49 -6.28
CA THR A 132 12.35 -4.75 -5.72
C THR A 132 13.86 -4.70 -5.49
N SER A 133 14.36 -5.48 -4.53
CA SER A 133 15.81 -5.61 -4.31
C SER A 133 16.47 -6.16 -5.56
N GLY A 134 17.33 -5.34 -6.19
CA GLY A 134 18.15 -5.77 -7.32
C GLY A 134 19.37 -6.56 -6.88
N THR A 135 19.87 -7.43 -7.74
CA THR A 135 21.15 -8.15 -7.53
C THR A 135 22.37 -7.23 -7.72
N THR A 136 22.19 -6.04 -8.24
CA THR A 136 23.25 -5.09 -8.68
C THR A 136 23.30 -3.78 -7.90
N GLY A 137 22.69 -3.71 -6.72
CA GLY A 137 22.78 -2.55 -5.82
C GLY A 137 21.47 -1.74 -5.74
N GLU A 138 21.09 -0.98 -6.77
CA GLU A 138 19.88 -0.15 -6.72
C GLU A 138 18.61 -0.96 -7.00
N PRO A 139 17.46 -0.61 -6.37
CA PRO A 139 16.18 -1.29 -6.58
C PRO A 139 15.73 -1.23 -8.05
N LYS A 140 15.20 -2.36 -8.55
CA LYS A 140 14.61 -2.45 -9.89
C LYS A 140 13.13 -2.16 -9.86
N MET A 141 12.64 -1.48 -10.91
CA MET A 141 11.21 -1.25 -11.11
C MET A 141 10.57 -2.45 -11.80
N VAL A 142 9.46 -2.93 -11.25
CA VAL A 142 8.64 -3.99 -11.81
C VAL A 142 7.22 -3.47 -11.99
N ALA A 143 6.81 -3.30 -13.24
CA ALA A 143 5.50 -2.80 -13.60
C ALA A 143 4.49 -3.95 -13.73
N HIS A 144 3.25 -3.68 -13.34
CA HIS A 144 2.09 -4.54 -13.52
C HIS A 144 0.95 -3.75 -14.16
N ASP A 145 0.26 -4.36 -15.10
CA ASP A 145 -0.90 -3.81 -15.79
C ASP A 145 -2.23 -4.02 -15.03
N PHE A 146 -3.33 -3.62 -15.63
CA PHE A 146 -4.67 -3.78 -15.02
C PHE A 146 -5.17 -5.23 -15.02
N THR A 147 -4.46 -6.19 -15.63
CA THR A 147 -4.80 -7.63 -15.52
C THR A 147 -4.22 -8.27 -14.27
N TYR A 148 -3.22 -7.64 -13.62
CA TYR A 148 -2.56 -8.16 -12.41
C TYR A 148 -3.53 -8.59 -11.31
N PRO A 149 -4.59 -7.82 -10.97
CA PRO A 149 -5.57 -8.22 -9.96
C PRO A 149 -6.25 -9.56 -10.23
N LEU A 150 -6.46 -9.91 -11.52
CA LEU A 150 -7.14 -11.16 -11.90
C LEU A 150 -6.30 -12.40 -11.52
N GLY A 151 -4.97 -12.30 -11.59
CA GLY A 151 -4.07 -13.38 -11.16
C GLY A 151 -4.23 -13.75 -9.68
N HIS A 152 -4.72 -12.82 -8.86
CA HIS A 152 -4.90 -13.03 -7.42
C HIS A 152 -6.23 -13.70 -7.03
N ILE A 153 -7.12 -13.96 -7.98
CA ILE A 153 -8.32 -14.78 -7.77
C ILE A 153 -7.91 -16.17 -7.26
N VAL A 154 -6.92 -16.78 -7.91
CA VAL A 154 -6.42 -18.10 -7.53
C VAL A 154 -5.79 -18.08 -6.14
N THR A 155 -4.97 -17.08 -5.85
CA THR A 155 -4.32 -16.92 -4.54
C THR A 155 -5.35 -16.73 -3.42
N ALA A 156 -6.34 -15.88 -3.62
CA ALA A 156 -7.36 -15.60 -2.61
C ALA A 156 -8.27 -16.81 -2.38
N SER A 157 -8.76 -17.43 -3.45
CA SER A 157 -9.74 -18.52 -3.34
C SER A 157 -9.12 -19.84 -2.87
N PHE A 158 -7.91 -20.18 -3.32
CA PHE A 158 -7.34 -21.52 -3.08
C PHE A 158 -6.20 -21.54 -2.08
N TRP A 159 -5.46 -20.45 -1.90
CA TRP A 159 -4.41 -20.40 -0.88
C TRP A 159 -4.87 -19.75 0.41
N HIS A 160 -5.50 -18.56 0.34
CA HIS A 160 -6.12 -17.94 1.52
C HIS A 160 -7.45 -18.57 1.89
N ASN A 161 -8.04 -19.39 1.02
CA ASN A 161 -9.34 -20.04 1.17
C ASN A 161 -10.45 -19.03 1.52
N LEU A 162 -10.49 -17.92 0.77
CA LEU A 162 -11.43 -16.84 1.02
C LEU A 162 -12.74 -17.00 0.28
N HIS A 163 -13.80 -16.60 0.94
CA HIS A 163 -15.16 -16.49 0.42
C HIS A 163 -15.86 -15.27 1.03
N ARG A 164 -17.09 -15.00 0.60
CA ARG A 164 -17.82 -13.77 0.94
C ARG A 164 -17.94 -13.50 2.45
N ASP A 165 -18.03 -14.54 3.27
CA ASP A 165 -18.18 -14.40 4.72
C ASP A 165 -16.84 -14.35 5.48
N SER A 166 -15.74 -14.44 4.77
CA SER A 166 -14.42 -14.39 5.39
C SER A 166 -14.09 -12.99 5.90
N LEU A 167 -13.48 -12.94 7.10
CA LEU A 167 -12.77 -11.76 7.60
C LEU A 167 -11.27 -12.06 7.58
N HIS A 168 -10.54 -11.37 6.71
CA HIS A 168 -9.14 -11.66 6.41
C HIS A 168 -8.20 -10.61 7.00
N LEU A 169 -7.17 -11.08 7.71
CA LEU A 169 -6.05 -10.26 8.18
C LEU A 169 -4.75 -10.67 7.48
N THR A 170 -4.08 -9.72 6.85
CA THR A 170 -2.69 -9.88 6.39
C THR A 170 -1.77 -8.99 7.21
N ILE A 171 -0.81 -9.60 7.90
CA ILE A 171 0.20 -8.90 8.68
C ILE A 171 1.35 -8.52 7.75
N ALA A 172 1.19 -7.41 7.04
CA ALA A 172 2.23 -6.84 6.19
C ALA A 172 2.06 -5.32 6.14
N ASP A 173 3.18 -4.61 6.06
CA ASP A 173 3.19 -3.20 5.70
C ASP A 173 2.69 -3.02 4.27
N THR A 174 1.93 -1.94 4.01
CA THR A 174 1.35 -1.69 2.67
C THR A 174 2.39 -1.38 1.61
N GLY A 175 3.60 -1.07 2.00
CA GLY A 175 4.73 -0.87 1.08
C GLY A 175 5.34 -2.17 0.52
N TRP A 176 4.93 -3.33 1.00
CA TRP A 176 5.39 -4.61 0.49
C TRP A 176 4.42 -5.19 -0.54
N GLY A 177 4.95 -5.83 -1.59
CA GLY A 177 4.12 -6.49 -2.61
C GLY A 177 3.05 -7.41 -2.01
N LYS A 178 3.41 -8.14 -0.94
CA LYS A 178 2.48 -9.01 -0.21
C LYS A 178 1.22 -8.30 0.28
N ALA A 179 1.27 -7.01 0.58
CA ALA A 179 0.09 -6.29 1.03
C ALA A 179 -0.95 -6.17 -0.08
N VAL A 180 -0.55 -5.84 -1.29
CA VAL A 180 -1.48 -5.58 -2.38
C VAL A 180 -2.19 -6.87 -2.82
N TRP A 181 -1.45 -7.97 -2.99
CA TRP A 181 -2.06 -9.24 -3.33
C TRP A 181 -2.63 -10.01 -2.13
N GLY A 182 -2.14 -9.74 -0.92
CA GLY A 182 -2.54 -10.44 0.30
C GLY A 182 -3.72 -9.79 1.04
N LYS A 183 -4.06 -8.54 0.77
CA LYS A 183 -5.15 -7.84 1.47
C LYS A 183 -5.90 -6.80 0.63
N LEU A 184 -5.82 -6.88 -0.68
CA LEU A 184 -6.56 -5.97 -1.56
C LEU A 184 -7.26 -6.72 -2.68
N TYR A 185 -6.56 -7.06 -3.77
CA TYR A 185 -7.19 -7.48 -5.00
C TYR A 185 -7.98 -8.77 -4.88
N GLY A 186 -7.32 -9.86 -4.54
CA GLY A 186 -7.97 -11.15 -4.44
C GLY A 186 -9.08 -11.18 -3.39
N GLN A 187 -8.87 -10.51 -2.27
CA GLN A 187 -9.83 -10.39 -1.18
C GLN A 187 -11.10 -9.64 -1.61
N MET A 188 -10.93 -8.52 -2.31
CA MET A 188 -12.06 -7.75 -2.84
C MET A 188 -12.82 -8.52 -3.92
N ILE A 189 -12.12 -9.22 -4.82
CA ILE A 189 -12.74 -10.05 -5.86
C ILE A 189 -13.49 -11.24 -5.25
N ALA A 190 -12.94 -11.88 -4.22
CA ALA A 190 -13.62 -12.95 -3.49
C ALA A 190 -14.83 -12.44 -2.66
N GLY A 191 -14.98 -11.12 -2.51
CA GLY A 191 -16.01 -10.52 -1.67
C GLY A 191 -15.76 -10.68 -0.18
N ALA A 192 -14.53 -10.98 0.23
CA ALA A 192 -14.14 -11.11 1.62
C ALA A 192 -14.00 -9.73 2.30
N ASN A 193 -14.26 -9.70 3.60
CA ASN A 193 -13.99 -8.53 4.42
C ASN A 193 -12.51 -8.47 4.78
N ILE A 194 -11.94 -7.27 4.78
CA ILE A 194 -10.53 -7.03 5.10
C ILE A 194 -10.46 -6.40 6.48
N PHE A 195 -9.77 -7.06 7.42
CA PHE A 195 -9.46 -6.49 8.73
C PHE A 195 -8.22 -5.61 8.61
N VAL A 196 -8.39 -4.32 8.86
CA VAL A 196 -7.30 -3.33 8.86
C VAL A 196 -6.94 -3.01 10.29
N TYR A 197 -5.68 -3.24 10.64
CA TYR A 197 -5.17 -2.95 11.97
C TYR A 197 -3.81 -2.25 11.89
N ASP A 198 -3.79 -1.00 12.29
CA ASP A 198 -2.57 -0.20 12.41
C ASP A 198 -2.01 -0.33 13.81
N HIS A 199 -0.77 -0.78 13.93
CA HIS A 199 -0.06 -0.96 15.18
C HIS A 199 1.37 -0.41 15.06
N GLU A 200 1.83 0.23 16.12
CA GLU A 200 3.19 0.77 16.17
C GLU A 200 4.24 -0.35 16.25
N LYS A 201 4.05 -1.26 17.17
CA LYS A 201 4.95 -2.40 17.40
C LYS A 201 4.16 -3.70 17.29
N PHE A 202 4.73 -4.65 16.56
CA PHE A 202 4.16 -6.00 16.51
C PHE A 202 4.28 -6.67 17.89
N THR A 203 3.13 -7.04 18.45
CA THR A 203 3.03 -7.80 19.70
C THR A 203 2.15 -9.03 19.46
N PRO A 204 2.70 -10.26 19.57
CA PRO A 204 1.95 -11.49 19.31
C PRO A 204 0.62 -11.57 20.10
N ALA A 205 0.66 -11.29 21.40
CA ALA A 205 -0.54 -11.38 22.24
C ALA A 205 -1.65 -10.42 21.80
N ASP A 206 -1.29 -9.21 21.36
CA ASP A 206 -2.26 -8.24 20.85
C ASP A 206 -2.93 -8.72 19.55
N ILE A 207 -2.14 -9.23 18.59
CA ILE A 207 -2.70 -9.77 17.34
C ILE A 207 -3.60 -10.98 17.61
N LEU A 208 -3.20 -11.89 18.52
CA LEU A 208 -4.05 -13.03 18.92
C LEU A 208 -5.36 -12.55 19.55
N GLY A 209 -5.29 -11.54 20.40
CA GLY A 209 -6.49 -10.90 20.97
C GLY A 209 -7.40 -10.36 19.85
N LYS A 210 -6.87 -9.63 18.86
CA LYS A 210 -7.67 -9.14 17.73
C LYS A 210 -8.29 -10.28 16.90
N ILE A 211 -7.53 -11.35 16.65
CA ILE A 211 -8.06 -12.53 15.93
C ILE A 211 -9.26 -13.10 16.66
N GLN A 212 -9.18 -13.21 17.99
CA GLN A 212 -10.25 -13.76 18.84
C GLN A 212 -11.43 -12.80 18.95
N ASP A 213 -11.18 -11.53 19.30
CA ASP A 213 -12.22 -10.53 19.57
C ASP A 213 -13.08 -10.23 18.35
N TYR A 214 -12.46 -10.20 17.16
CA TYR A 214 -13.13 -9.89 15.90
C TYR A 214 -13.49 -11.11 15.07
N HIS A 215 -13.24 -12.31 15.57
CA HIS A 215 -13.52 -13.58 14.87
C HIS A 215 -12.90 -13.63 13.47
N ILE A 216 -11.62 -13.23 13.36
CA ILE A 216 -10.90 -13.28 12.09
C ILE A 216 -10.78 -14.73 11.61
N THR A 217 -11.28 -14.99 10.40
CA THR A 217 -11.42 -16.35 9.87
C THR A 217 -10.24 -16.78 9.00
N SER A 218 -9.42 -15.85 8.54
CA SER A 218 -8.27 -16.13 7.69
C SER A 218 -7.10 -15.19 8.00
N LEU A 219 -5.90 -15.77 8.12
CA LEU A 219 -4.68 -15.03 8.45
C LEU A 219 -3.60 -15.29 7.41
N CYS A 220 -3.00 -14.22 6.87
CA CYS A 220 -1.78 -14.28 6.09
C CYS A 220 -0.65 -13.58 6.85
N ALA A 221 0.35 -14.35 7.27
CA ALA A 221 1.49 -13.86 8.02
C ALA A 221 2.81 -14.48 7.52
N PRO A 222 3.96 -13.79 7.68
CA PRO A 222 5.27 -14.42 7.47
C PRO A 222 5.47 -15.62 8.40
N PRO A 223 6.19 -16.68 7.96
CA PRO A 223 6.47 -17.85 8.80
C PRO A 223 7.11 -17.51 10.14
N THR A 224 7.97 -16.49 10.18
CA THR A 224 8.60 -15.99 11.41
C THR A 224 7.60 -15.53 12.46
N ILE A 225 6.45 -15.02 12.05
CA ILE A 225 5.37 -14.64 12.97
C ILE A 225 4.68 -15.88 13.53
N CYS A 226 4.48 -16.91 12.70
CA CYS A 226 3.90 -18.17 13.17
C CYS A 226 4.74 -18.81 14.26
N LEU A 227 6.07 -18.73 14.15
CA LEU A 227 7.00 -19.25 15.18
C LEU A 227 6.87 -18.54 16.54
N LEU A 228 6.40 -17.30 16.56
CA LEU A 228 6.15 -16.55 17.81
C LEU A 228 4.84 -16.98 18.51
N TYR A 229 3.96 -17.68 17.79
CA TYR A 229 2.68 -18.16 18.32
C TYR A 229 2.69 -19.64 18.69
N THR A 230 3.61 -20.42 18.14
CA THR A 230 3.68 -21.87 18.30
C THR A 230 4.99 -22.28 18.96
N SER A 231 4.97 -23.39 19.68
CA SER A 231 6.20 -24.04 20.09
C SER A 231 6.98 -24.47 18.84
N PRO A 232 8.30 -24.24 18.79
CA PRO A 232 9.10 -24.61 17.64
C PRO A 232 9.00 -26.11 17.37
N SER A 233 8.69 -26.49 16.13
CA SER A 233 8.72 -27.88 15.69
C SER A 233 10.16 -28.27 15.27
N PRO A 234 10.49 -29.54 15.23
CA PRO A 234 11.81 -29.99 14.72
C PRO A 234 12.11 -29.50 13.28
N ARG A 235 11.07 -29.23 12.48
CA ARG A 235 11.23 -28.69 11.11
C ARG A 235 11.66 -27.22 11.11
N ASP A 236 11.29 -26.46 12.13
CA ASP A 236 11.63 -25.03 12.24
C ASP A 236 13.13 -24.85 12.50
N TYR A 237 13.77 -25.78 13.20
CA TYR A 237 15.22 -25.79 13.39
C TYR A 237 16.00 -26.17 12.13
N ALA A 238 15.40 -26.95 11.22
CA ALA A 238 16.02 -27.28 9.94
C ALA A 238 16.02 -26.12 8.93
N ALA A 239 15.05 -25.23 9.02
CA ALA A 239 14.94 -24.06 8.14
C ALA A 239 15.82 -22.86 8.57
N SER A 240 16.44 -22.93 9.76
CA SER A 240 17.30 -21.87 10.32
C SER A 240 18.80 -22.12 10.15
N ARG A 241 19.20 -23.14 9.37
CA ARG A 241 20.60 -23.47 9.07
C ARG A 241 20.95 -23.13 7.62
#